data_86cd314b50b9e2d20b737e1982a8be09
#
_entry.id   86cd314b50b9e2d20b737e1982a8be09
#
_cell.length_a   1.000
_cell.length_b   1.000
_cell.length_c   1.000
_cell.angle_alpha   90.00
_cell.angle_beta   90.00
_cell.angle_gamma   90.00
#
_symmetry.space_group_name_H-M   'P 1'
#
loop_
_entity.id
_entity.type
_entity.pdbx_description
1 polymer ?
#
loop_
_entity_poly.entity_id
_entity_poly.type
_entity_poly.pdbx_seq_one_letter_code
_entity_poly.pdbx_strand_id
1 'polypeptide(L)'
;MKPELLRALPKMDLLLARPALAGSPLPYALRRQAARQVLDEYRAALRAGALSAVPGLDELEQSVLRRGAELARPALGRVINATGVVLHTNLGRAPLSPRAAAAVGEAARGYSNLEYDLSARRRGRRGAAVESLLCALTGAEAALVVNNNAAAVFLLLSALAAGRGVAISRGELVEIGGGFRVPDILARSGARLVEVGTTNKTRPADYAAALDAGEAQVLLKVHPSNFRVVGFTQAVSLPELGALARKRGVPLFCDLGSAAPGSPELAEAAAWADVCCFSGDKLLGGPQAGILLGRAERLGRLRADPLFRALRPGKLALAALEATLLDWRDGTAVPVSAMLSAPPEELRR
;
A
#
# COMPACT_ATOMS: atom_id res chain seq x y z
N MET A 1 -35.14 8.85 37.72
CA MET A 1 -34.73 7.47 37.32
C MET A 1 -35.69 6.46 38.00
N LYS A 2 -36.36 5.60 37.23
CA LYS A 2 -37.28 4.60 37.79
C LYS A 2 -36.53 3.26 38.00
N PRO A 3 -36.10 2.91 39.24
CA PRO A 3 -35.33 1.68 39.51
C PRO A 3 -36.06 0.41 39.08
N GLU A 4 -37.37 0.47 39.03
CA GLU A 4 -38.27 -0.63 38.65
C GLU A 4 -38.04 -1.08 37.20
N LEU A 5 -37.82 -0.13 36.29
CA LEU A 5 -37.58 -0.45 34.87
C LEU A 5 -36.26 -1.20 34.65
N LEU A 6 -35.22 -0.88 35.43
CA LEU A 6 -33.94 -1.59 35.35
C LEU A 6 -34.04 -3.03 35.88
N ARG A 7 -34.92 -3.27 36.88
CA ARG A 7 -35.19 -4.61 37.44
C ARG A 7 -36.07 -5.47 36.53
N ALA A 8 -36.84 -4.82 35.62
CA ALA A 8 -37.69 -5.52 34.66
C ALA A 8 -36.92 -6.06 33.44
N LEU A 9 -35.65 -5.65 33.25
CA LEU A 9 -34.79 -6.27 32.22
C LEU A 9 -34.50 -7.74 32.59
N PRO A 10 -34.57 -8.67 31.62
CA PRO A 10 -34.36 -10.09 31.91
C PRO A 10 -32.92 -10.36 32.35
N LYS A 11 -32.75 -11.41 33.15
CA LYS A 11 -31.43 -11.97 33.43
C LYS A 11 -30.85 -12.55 32.15
N MET A 12 -29.53 -12.45 32.01
CA MET A 12 -28.82 -12.91 30.81
C MET A 12 -29.11 -14.37 30.48
N ASP A 13 -29.14 -15.23 31.50
CA ASP A 13 -29.35 -16.67 31.30
C ASP A 13 -30.74 -16.97 30.76
N LEU A 14 -31.77 -16.24 31.22
CA LEU A 14 -33.13 -16.35 30.67
C LEU A 14 -33.21 -15.90 29.21
N LEU A 15 -32.51 -14.83 28.88
CA LEU A 15 -32.48 -14.33 27.51
C LEU A 15 -31.74 -15.31 26.56
N LEU A 16 -30.60 -15.84 27.00
CA LEU A 16 -29.81 -16.81 26.21
C LEU A 16 -30.52 -18.18 26.05
N ALA A 17 -31.41 -18.54 26.97
CA ALA A 17 -32.20 -19.76 26.87
C ALA A 17 -33.40 -19.66 25.91
N ARG A 18 -33.67 -18.48 25.36
CA ARG A 18 -34.74 -18.29 24.37
C ARG A 18 -34.49 -19.15 23.10
N PRO A 19 -35.56 -19.76 22.54
CA PRO A 19 -35.38 -20.75 21.46
C PRO A 19 -34.56 -20.27 20.25
N ALA A 20 -34.79 -19.05 19.78
CA ALA A 20 -34.04 -18.53 18.62
C ALA A 20 -32.57 -18.25 18.93
N LEU A 21 -32.25 -17.85 20.17
CA LEU A 21 -30.86 -17.68 20.59
C LEU A 21 -30.19 -19.03 20.91
N ALA A 22 -30.88 -19.94 21.57
CA ALA A 22 -30.35 -21.27 21.88
C ALA A 22 -30.06 -22.09 20.62
N GLY A 23 -30.94 -22.00 19.60
CA GLY A 23 -30.81 -22.67 18.30
C GLY A 23 -29.97 -21.91 17.27
N SER A 24 -29.45 -20.72 17.61
CA SER A 24 -28.65 -19.93 16.69
C SER A 24 -27.30 -20.61 16.36
N PRO A 25 -26.82 -20.56 15.08
CA PRO A 25 -25.51 -21.07 14.67
C PRO A 25 -24.33 -20.27 15.25
N LEU A 26 -24.60 -19.13 15.90
CA LEU A 26 -23.58 -18.31 16.51
C LEU A 26 -22.92 -19.03 17.70
N PRO A 27 -21.59 -19.00 17.85
CA PRO A 27 -20.91 -19.51 19.03
C PRO A 27 -21.47 -18.93 20.31
N TYR A 28 -21.56 -19.73 21.37
CA TYR A 28 -22.11 -19.29 22.68
C TYR A 28 -21.41 -18.04 23.20
N ALA A 29 -20.10 -17.94 23.07
CA ALA A 29 -19.31 -16.76 23.46
C ALA A 29 -19.79 -15.46 22.79
N LEU A 30 -20.09 -15.50 21.48
CA LEU A 30 -20.62 -14.36 20.74
C LEU A 30 -22.06 -14.02 21.16
N ARG A 31 -22.93 -15.03 21.36
CA ARG A 31 -24.30 -14.82 21.87
C ARG A 31 -24.28 -14.14 23.23
N ARG A 32 -23.41 -14.60 24.14
CA ARG A 32 -23.22 -14.02 25.46
C ARG A 32 -22.69 -12.59 25.40
N GLN A 33 -21.72 -12.32 24.52
CA GLN A 33 -21.19 -10.98 24.31
C GLN A 33 -22.23 -10.03 23.75
N ALA A 34 -22.97 -10.45 22.72
CA ALA A 34 -24.08 -9.69 22.14
C ALA A 34 -25.17 -9.37 23.18
N ALA A 35 -25.59 -10.38 23.93
CA ALA A 35 -26.59 -10.20 24.98
C ALA A 35 -26.13 -9.18 26.05
N ARG A 36 -24.87 -9.24 26.46
CA ARG A 36 -24.31 -8.25 27.40
C ARG A 36 -24.37 -6.83 26.82
N GLN A 37 -23.89 -6.64 25.59
CA GLN A 37 -23.90 -5.33 24.95
C GLN A 37 -25.31 -4.77 24.80
N VAL A 38 -26.24 -5.56 24.31
CA VAL A 38 -27.65 -5.18 24.14
C VAL A 38 -28.28 -4.80 25.48
N LEU A 39 -28.12 -5.62 26.53
CA LEU A 39 -28.65 -5.30 27.84
C LEU A 39 -28.01 -4.04 28.44
N ASP A 40 -26.74 -3.81 28.24
CA ASP A 40 -26.05 -2.61 28.73
C ASP A 40 -26.49 -1.34 27.96
N GLU A 41 -26.75 -1.42 26.67
CA GLU A 41 -27.32 -0.35 25.85
C GLU A 41 -28.75 0.02 26.35
N TYR A 42 -29.60 -0.97 26.56
CA TYR A 42 -30.93 -0.71 27.09
C TYR A 42 -30.90 -0.15 28.53
N ARG A 43 -29.99 -0.64 29.39
CA ARG A 43 -29.75 -0.04 30.71
C ARG A 43 -29.34 1.41 30.65
N ALA A 44 -28.45 1.74 29.73
CA ALA A 44 -27.99 3.12 29.52
C ALA A 44 -29.12 4.01 29.00
N ALA A 45 -29.91 3.55 28.04
CA ALA A 45 -31.06 4.28 27.49
C ALA A 45 -32.17 4.53 28.54
N LEU A 46 -32.46 3.54 29.35
CA LEU A 46 -33.40 3.67 30.46
C LEU A 46 -32.92 4.67 31.55
N ARG A 47 -31.60 4.65 31.85
CA ARG A 47 -31.00 5.59 32.79
C ARG A 47 -31.05 7.02 32.28
N ALA A 48 -30.82 7.21 31.00
CA ALA A 48 -30.86 8.52 30.32
C ALA A 48 -32.29 9.04 30.10
N GLY A 49 -33.32 8.24 30.37
CA GLY A 49 -34.71 8.60 30.08
C GLY A 49 -35.10 8.57 28.60
N ALA A 50 -34.23 8.03 27.73
CA ALA A 50 -34.48 7.85 26.30
C ALA A 50 -35.53 6.76 26.01
N LEU A 51 -35.74 5.86 26.96
CA LEU A 51 -36.81 4.85 26.94
C LEU A 51 -37.71 5.00 28.16
N SER A 52 -39.01 4.91 27.93
CA SER A 52 -40.05 4.97 28.94
C SER A 52 -40.53 3.60 29.42
N ALA A 53 -40.20 2.54 28.71
CA ALA A 53 -40.58 1.16 28.98
C ALA A 53 -39.44 0.18 28.63
N VAL A 54 -39.47 -1.02 29.25
CA VAL A 54 -38.55 -2.11 28.91
C VAL A 54 -39.07 -2.80 27.63
N PRO A 55 -38.19 -3.09 26.65
CA PRO A 55 -38.59 -3.82 25.45
C PRO A 55 -39.05 -5.24 25.77
N GLY A 56 -39.91 -5.78 24.92
CA GLY A 56 -40.38 -7.16 25.04
C GLY A 56 -39.25 -8.19 24.83
N LEU A 57 -39.44 -9.39 25.33
CA LEU A 57 -38.43 -10.47 25.23
C LEU A 57 -38.10 -10.80 23.76
N ASP A 58 -39.09 -10.74 22.87
CA ASP A 58 -38.89 -11.01 21.45
C ASP A 58 -38.05 -9.93 20.78
N GLU A 59 -38.22 -8.66 21.15
CA GLU A 59 -37.42 -7.54 20.66
C GLU A 59 -35.98 -7.64 21.15
N LEU A 60 -35.78 -8.00 22.41
CA LEU A 60 -34.44 -8.24 22.98
C LEU A 60 -33.76 -9.41 22.28
N GLU A 61 -34.46 -10.52 22.05
CA GLU A 61 -33.93 -11.68 21.33
C GLU A 61 -33.47 -11.31 19.94
N GLN A 62 -34.27 -10.58 19.17
CA GLN A 62 -33.92 -10.11 17.82
C GLN A 62 -32.75 -9.13 17.84
N SER A 63 -32.68 -8.27 18.85
CA SER A 63 -31.55 -7.33 19.02
C SER A 63 -30.25 -8.07 19.32
N VAL A 64 -30.29 -9.12 20.12
CA VAL A 64 -29.11 -9.97 20.41
C VAL A 64 -28.69 -10.75 19.18
N LEU A 65 -29.63 -11.30 18.41
CA LEU A 65 -29.30 -12.00 17.14
C LEU A 65 -28.63 -11.06 16.13
N ARG A 66 -29.16 -9.86 15.93
CA ARG A 66 -28.56 -8.86 15.04
C ARG A 66 -27.15 -8.49 15.50
N ARG A 67 -26.99 -8.15 16.79
CA ARG A 67 -25.67 -7.82 17.36
C ARG A 67 -24.69 -8.98 17.25
N GLY A 68 -25.14 -10.21 17.51
CA GLY A 68 -24.34 -11.41 17.36
C GLY A 68 -23.88 -11.63 15.91
N ALA A 69 -24.77 -11.41 14.93
CA ALA A 69 -24.42 -11.47 13.53
C ALA A 69 -23.44 -10.36 13.11
N GLU A 70 -23.56 -9.15 13.65
CA GLU A 70 -22.60 -8.07 13.47
C GLU A 70 -21.22 -8.44 14.02
N LEU A 71 -21.16 -8.96 15.26
CA LEU A 71 -19.92 -9.40 15.90
C LEU A 71 -19.25 -10.59 15.19
N ALA A 72 -20.03 -11.41 14.51
CA ALA A 72 -19.51 -12.55 13.74
C ALA A 72 -18.94 -12.16 12.39
N ARG A 73 -19.24 -10.97 11.87
CA ARG A 73 -18.73 -10.51 10.58
C ARG A 73 -17.25 -10.15 10.71
N PRO A 74 -16.41 -10.53 9.73
CA PRO A 74 -15.05 -10.01 9.64
C PRO A 74 -15.06 -8.47 9.61
N ALA A 75 -14.17 -7.84 10.38
CA ALA A 75 -14.04 -6.39 10.39
C ALA A 75 -13.54 -5.86 9.02
N LEU A 76 -12.68 -6.62 8.33
CA LEU A 76 -12.24 -6.32 6.97
C LEU A 76 -13.20 -6.96 5.98
N GLY A 77 -13.92 -6.15 5.22
CA GLY A 77 -14.92 -6.60 4.26
C GLY A 77 -14.98 -5.73 3.01
N ARG A 78 -15.72 -6.21 2.02
CA ARG A 78 -15.96 -5.46 0.79
C ARG A 78 -16.83 -4.22 1.08
N VAL A 79 -16.44 -3.10 0.46
CA VAL A 79 -17.18 -1.83 0.49
C VAL A 79 -17.41 -1.31 -0.92
N ILE A 80 -18.39 -0.42 -1.07
CA ILE A 80 -18.61 0.33 -2.31
C ILE A 80 -17.83 1.63 -2.21
N ASN A 81 -16.94 1.87 -3.18
CA ASN A 81 -16.21 3.12 -3.27
C ASN A 81 -17.05 4.16 -4.03
N ALA A 82 -17.68 5.08 -3.30
CA ALA A 82 -18.44 6.20 -3.83
C ALA A 82 -17.76 7.56 -3.56
N THR A 83 -16.42 7.57 -3.38
CA THR A 83 -15.67 8.78 -3.02
C THR A 83 -15.27 9.65 -4.20
N GLY A 84 -15.36 9.14 -5.43
CA GLY A 84 -14.82 9.80 -6.62
C GLY A 84 -13.30 9.62 -6.80
N VAL A 85 -12.62 8.88 -5.92
CA VAL A 85 -11.18 8.63 -5.98
C VAL A 85 -10.92 7.15 -6.23
N VAL A 86 -10.50 6.78 -7.43
CA VAL A 86 -10.28 5.37 -7.84
C VAL A 86 -9.26 4.68 -6.92
N LEU A 87 -8.11 5.32 -6.67
CA LEU A 87 -7.03 4.78 -5.82
C LEU A 87 -7.11 5.32 -4.38
N HIS A 88 -8.28 5.19 -3.75
CA HIS A 88 -8.50 5.69 -2.40
C HIS A 88 -7.71 4.90 -1.36
N THR A 89 -6.81 5.58 -0.63
CA THR A 89 -5.87 4.96 0.32
C THR A 89 -6.58 4.12 1.39
N ASN A 90 -7.65 4.67 2.01
CA ASN A 90 -8.35 4.01 3.12
C ASN A 90 -9.29 2.88 2.65
N LEU A 91 -9.52 2.73 1.34
CA LEU A 91 -10.38 1.70 0.75
C LEU A 91 -9.59 0.58 0.06
N GLY A 92 -8.30 0.46 0.37
CA GLY A 92 -7.45 -0.64 -0.11
C GLY A 92 -6.76 -0.39 -1.45
N ARG A 93 -6.90 0.82 -2.04
CA ARG A 93 -6.29 1.20 -3.33
C ARG A 93 -6.77 0.34 -4.50
N ALA A 94 -5.85 -0.20 -5.34
CA ALA A 94 -6.20 -0.94 -6.55
C ALA A 94 -6.84 -2.30 -6.23
N PRO A 95 -8.05 -2.61 -6.75
CA PRO A 95 -8.56 -3.97 -6.75
C PRO A 95 -7.72 -4.86 -7.65
N LEU A 96 -7.54 -6.11 -7.25
CA LEU A 96 -6.87 -7.12 -8.07
C LEU A 96 -7.75 -7.57 -9.24
N SER A 97 -7.12 -7.97 -10.33
CA SER A 97 -7.80 -8.64 -11.43
C SER A 97 -8.35 -10.02 -10.98
N PRO A 98 -9.35 -10.58 -11.68
CA PRO A 98 -9.82 -11.94 -11.42
C PRO A 98 -8.70 -12.97 -11.44
N ARG A 99 -7.75 -12.86 -12.37
CA ARG A 99 -6.56 -13.71 -12.46
C ARG A 99 -5.67 -13.60 -11.23
N ALA A 100 -5.39 -12.37 -10.79
CA ALA A 100 -4.56 -12.12 -9.62
C ALA A 100 -5.25 -12.60 -8.32
N ALA A 101 -6.56 -12.39 -8.18
CA ALA A 101 -7.33 -12.89 -7.05
C ALA A 101 -7.35 -14.43 -7.00
N ALA A 102 -7.53 -15.10 -8.15
CA ALA A 102 -7.46 -16.56 -8.25
C ALA A 102 -6.07 -17.09 -7.86
N ALA A 103 -4.99 -16.46 -8.34
CA ALA A 103 -3.63 -16.83 -8.02
C ALA A 103 -3.32 -16.74 -6.51
N VAL A 104 -3.86 -15.73 -5.82
CA VAL A 104 -3.79 -15.63 -4.34
C VAL A 104 -4.49 -16.81 -3.68
N GLY A 105 -5.70 -17.17 -4.15
CA GLY A 105 -6.46 -18.29 -3.63
C GLY A 105 -5.70 -19.62 -3.78
N GLU A 106 -5.12 -19.87 -4.93
CA GLU A 106 -4.30 -21.08 -5.18
C GLU A 106 -3.04 -21.10 -4.30
N ALA A 107 -2.29 -19.99 -4.24
CA ALA A 107 -1.11 -19.91 -3.40
C ALA A 107 -1.42 -20.08 -1.89
N ALA A 108 -2.65 -19.70 -1.46
CA ALA A 108 -3.07 -19.83 -0.07
C ALA A 108 -3.40 -21.29 0.32
N ARG A 109 -3.95 -22.09 -0.61
CA ARG A 109 -4.48 -23.44 -0.32
C ARG A 109 -3.40 -24.51 -0.12
N GLY A 110 -2.17 -24.28 -0.61
CA GLY A 110 -1.16 -25.34 -0.59
C GLY A 110 0.28 -24.88 -0.46
N TYR A 111 1.18 -25.81 -0.59
CA TYR A 111 2.61 -25.55 -0.75
C TYR A 111 2.87 -24.89 -2.10
N SER A 112 3.95 -24.13 -2.21
CA SER A 112 4.37 -23.48 -3.44
C SER A 112 5.89 -23.57 -3.63
N ASN A 113 6.33 -23.44 -4.86
CA ASN A 113 7.74 -23.41 -5.24
C ASN A 113 8.42 -22.05 -4.98
N LEU A 114 8.00 -21.33 -3.95
CA LEU A 114 8.40 -19.95 -3.62
C LEU A 114 9.93 -19.72 -3.66
N GLU A 115 10.70 -20.67 -3.14
CA GLU A 115 12.17 -20.68 -3.16
C GLU A 115 12.72 -22.02 -3.65
N TYR A 116 12.02 -22.66 -4.58
CA TYR A 116 12.44 -23.92 -5.15
C TYR A 116 12.32 -23.93 -6.67
N ASP A 117 13.40 -24.22 -7.36
CA ASP A 117 13.43 -24.40 -8.80
C ASP A 117 13.07 -25.85 -9.12
N LEU A 118 11.88 -26.05 -9.68
CA LEU A 118 11.36 -27.38 -10.02
C LEU A 118 12.18 -28.05 -11.14
N SER A 119 12.69 -27.29 -12.08
CA SER A 119 13.47 -27.79 -13.22
C SER A 119 14.87 -28.23 -12.78
N ALA A 120 15.55 -27.37 -12.01
CA ALA A 120 16.88 -27.66 -11.50
C ALA A 120 16.87 -28.53 -10.22
N ARG A 121 15.68 -28.80 -9.63
CA ARG A 121 15.48 -29.59 -8.40
C ARG A 121 16.35 -29.11 -7.22
N ARG A 122 16.50 -27.77 -7.10
CA ARG A 122 17.34 -27.13 -6.07
C ARG A 122 16.67 -25.86 -5.55
N ARG A 123 17.28 -25.31 -4.51
CA ARG A 123 16.83 -24.00 -3.99
C ARG A 123 16.90 -22.94 -5.08
N GLY A 124 15.76 -22.31 -5.33
CA GLY A 124 15.59 -21.18 -6.23
C GLY A 124 15.63 -19.84 -5.48
N ARG A 125 15.50 -18.76 -6.26
CA ARG A 125 15.46 -17.39 -5.75
C ARG A 125 14.00 -16.92 -5.66
N ARG A 126 13.61 -16.46 -4.46
CA ARG A 126 12.26 -15.88 -4.23
C ARG A 126 12.02 -14.72 -5.17
N GLY A 127 10.87 -14.71 -5.84
CA GLY A 127 10.42 -13.64 -6.72
C GLY A 127 11.13 -13.58 -8.08
N ALA A 128 11.96 -14.55 -8.45
CA ALA A 128 12.71 -14.55 -9.72
C ALA A 128 11.81 -14.41 -10.95
N ALA A 129 10.65 -15.07 -10.98
CA ALA A 129 9.69 -14.96 -12.08
C ALA A 129 9.11 -13.55 -12.19
N VAL A 130 8.71 -12.96 -11.06
CA VAL A 130 8.20 -11.59 -10.98
C VAL A 130 9.25 -10.58 -11.46
N GLU A 131 10.50 -10.72 -11.01
CA GLU A 131 11.60 -9.84 -11.42
C GLU A 131 11.90 -9.96 -12.91
N SER A 132 11.87 -11.16 -13.47
CA SER A 132 12.04 -11.38 -14.92
C SER A 132 10.89 -10.76 -15.73
N LEU A 133 9.65 -10.86 -15.28
CA LEU A 133 8.50 -10.22 -15.91
C LEU A 133 8.61 -8.69 -15.87
N LEU A 134 9.01 -8.13 -14.73
CA LEU A 134 9.25 -6.70 -14.58
C LEU A 134 10.30 -6.21 -15.56
N CYS A 135 11.45 -6.89 -15.66
CA CYS A 135 12.50 -6.55 -16.63
C CYS A 135 11.98 -6.63 -18.07
N ALA A 136 11.24 -7.68 -18.41
CA ALA A 136 10.69 -7.86 -19.76
C ALA A 136 9.67 -6.77 -20.13
N LEU A 137 8.83 -6.34 -19.17
CA LEU A 137 7.79 -5.32 -19.41
C LEU A 137 8.32 -3.88 -19.43
N THR A 138 9.46 -3.62 -18.77
CA THR A 138 9.95 -2.26 -18.55
C THR A 138 11.28 -1.98 -19.25
N GLY A 139 11.96 -3.01 -19.75
CA GLY A 139 13.30 -2.90 -20.32
C GLY A 139 14.39 -2.64 -19.27
N ALA A 140 14.09 -2.70 -17.97
CA ALA A 140 15.07 -2.50 -16.92
C ALA A 140 16.08 -3.65 -16.89
N GLU A 141 17.35 -3.34 -16.58
CA GLU A 141 18.44 -4.31 -16.48
C GLU A 141 18.21 -5.33 -15.34
N ALA A 142 17.65 -4.86 -14.24
CA ALA A 142 17.29 -5.70 -13.08
C ALA A 142 16.05 -5.16 -12.35
N ALA A 143 15.39 -6.06 -11.61
CA ALA A 143 14.27 -5.74 -10.75
C ALA A 143 14.44 -6.35 -9.35
N LEU A 144 13.85 -5.73 -8.34
CA LEU A 144 13.74 -6.21 -6.99
C LEU A 144 12.37 -5.86 -6.42
N VAL A 145 11.78 -6.75 -5.63
CA VAL A 145 10.47 -6.51 -5.03
C VAL A 145 10.54 -6.64 -3.51
N VAL A 146 9.98 -5.64 -2.83
CA VAL A 146 9.79 -5.58 -1.38
C VAL A 146 8.31 -5.41 -1.04
N ASN A 147 7.96 -5.40 0.23
CA ASN A 147 6.56 -5.45 0.68
C ASN A 147 5.75 -4.15 0.46
N ASN A 148 6.38 -2.99 0.28
CA ASN A 148 5.74 -1.73 -0.11
C ASN A 148 6.78 -0.70 -0.59
N ASN A 149 6.33 0.43 -1.17
CA ASN A 149 7.24 1.45 -1.71
C ASN A 149 8.03 2.20 -0.62
N ALA A 150 7.48 2.40 0.56
CA ALA A 150 8.22 2.99 1.68
C ALA A 150 9.42 2.12 2.07
N ALA A 151 9.25 0.79 2.08
CA ALA A 151 10.32 -0.17 2.28
C ALA A 151 11.33 -0.15 1.13
N ALA A 152 10.89 0.09 -0.12
CA ALA A 152 11.78 0.22 -1.27
C ALA A 152 12.70 1.44 -1.11
N VAL A 153 12.14 2.61 -0.81
CA VAL A 153 12.90 3.85 -0.55
C VAL A 153 13.84 3.68 0.65
N PHE A 154 13.36 3.07 1.74
CA PHE A 154 14.16 2.84 2.93
C PHE A 154 15.35 1.91 2.66
N LEU A 155 15.13 0.77 1.99
CA LEU A 155 16.19 -0.16 1.61
C LEU A 155 17.20 0.51 0.67
N LEU A 156 16.70 1.24 -0.35
CA LEU A 156 17.53 1.95 -1.31
C LEU A 156 18.49 2.92 -0.63
N LEU A 157 17.96 3.77 0.25
CA LEU A 157 18.74 4.77 0.95
C LEU A 157 19.67 4.14 2.00
N SER A 158 19.20 3.16 2.77
CA SER A 158 20.03 2.49 3.79
C SER A 158 21.23 1.76 3.17
N ALA A 159 21.01 1.02 2.08
CA ALA A 159 22.07 0.21 1.47
C ALA A 159 23.03 1.01 0.58
N LEU A 160 22.57 2.11 -0.03
CA LEU A 160 23.37 2.84 -1.05
C LEU A 160 23.73 4.27 -0.64
N ALA A 161 23.08 4.85 0.37
CA ALA A 161 23.27 6.24 0.76
C ALA A 161 23.53 6.46 2.25
N ALA A 162 23.61 5.42 3.09
CA ALA A 162 23.92 5.58 4.51
C ALA A 162 25.24 6.34 4.70
N GLY A 163 25.24 7.32 5.62
CA GLY A 163 26.35 8.22 5.89
C GLY A 163 26.62 9.29 4.82
N ARG A 164 25.88 9.28 3.71
CA ARG A 164 26.06 10.23 2.59
C ARG A 164 25.01 11.34 2.63
N GLY A 165 25.36 12.50 2.06
CA GLY A 165 24.40 13.55 1.76
C GLY A 165 23.55 13.21 0.54
N VAL A 166 22.24 13.27 0.68
CA VAL A 166 21.27 13.05 -0.38
C VAL A 166 20.59 14.38 -0.70
N ALA A 167 20.87 14.93 -1.89
CA ALA A 167 20.22 16.15 -2.33
C ALA A 167 18.83 15.88 -2.87
N ILE A 168 17.85 16.63 -2.35
CA ILE A 168 16.45 16.59 -2.74
C ILE A 168 15.88 18.02 -2.78
N SER A 169 15.02 18.29 -3.75
CA SER A 169 14.31 19.59 -3.82
C SER A 169 13.40 19.78 -2.62
N ARG A 170 13.38 20.98 -2.02
CA ARG A 170 12.41 21.33 -0.97
C ARG A 170 10.97 21.16 -1.42
N GLY A 171 10.67 21.40 -2.70
CA GLY A 171 9.36 21.13 -3.28
C GLY A 171 8.98 19.64 -3.37
N GLU A 172 9.93 18.74 -3.17
CA GLU A 172 9.77 17.28 -3.22
C GLU A 172 9.81 16.61 -1.84
N LEU A 173 9.90 17.39 -0.75
CA LEU A 173 9.79 16.91 0.62
C LEU A 173 8.32 16.69 0.98
N VAL A 174 7.74 15.67 0.37
CA VAL A 174 6.30 15.42 0.43
C VAL A 174 5.89 14.59 1.65
N GLU A 175 4.66 14.84 2.12
CA GLU A 175 3.92 13.95 3.00
C GLU A 175 2.85 13.24 2.19
N ILE A 176 2.84 11.90 2.23
CA ILE A 176 1.88 11.05 1.53
C ILE A 176 1.09 10.24 2.55
N GLY A 177 -0.15 9.98 2.27
CA GLY A 177 -1.18 9.30 3.07
C GLY A 177 -0.73 8.54 4.33
N GLY A 178 -1.37 8.84 5.46
CA GLY A 178 -1.05 8.20 6.74
C GLY A 178 0.18 8.76 7.47
N GLY A 179 0.66 9.96 7.08
CA GLY A 179 1.80 10.61 7.76
C GLY A 179 3.17 10.11 7.30
N PHE A 180 3.25 9.42 6.15
CA PHE A 180 4.54 9.08 5.53
C PHE A 180 5.22 10.35 5.00
N ARG A 181 6.39 10.66 5.53
CA ARG A 181 7.23 11.81 5.13
C ARG A 181 8.57 11.34 4.59
N VAL A 182 8.94 11.83 3.42
CA VAL A 182 10.25 11.52 2.81
C VAL A 182 11.42 11.90 3.72
N PRO A 183 11.44 13.05 4.40
CA PRO A 183 12.50 13.39 5.36
C PRO A 183 12.67 12.37 6.50
N ASP A 184 11.55 11.83 7.04
CA ASP A 184 11.60 10.88 8.15
C ASP A 184 12.22 9.54 7.72
N ILE A 185 11.91 9.09 6.51
CA ILE A 185 12.52 7.88 5.93
C ILE A 185 14.00 8.10 5.67
N LEU A 186 14.37 9.26 5.13
CA LEU A 186 15.76 9.64 4.90
C LEU A 186 16.56 9.61 6.19
N ALA A 187 16.07 10.26 7.24
CA ALA A 187 16.72 10.29 8.56
C ALA A 187 16.88 8.86 9.15
N ARG A 188 15.86 8.01 9.01
CA ARG A 188 15.90 6.62 9.51
C ARG A 188 16.80 5.70 8.69
N SER A 189 17.07 6.03 7.44
CA SER A 189 17.96 5.24 6.56
C SER A 189 19.46 5.41 6.88
N GLY A 190 19.80 6.37 7.75
CA GLY A 190 21.17 6.76 8.00
C GLY A 190 21.78 7.69 6.95
N ALA A 191 21.01 8.08 5.94
CA ALA A 191 21.40 9.10 4.98
C ALA A 191 21.18 10.50 5.56
N ARG A 192 21.99 11.48 5.13
CA ARG A 192 21.85 12.87 5.54
C ARG A 192 21.05 13.66 4.50
N LEU A 193 19.97 14.28 4.93
CA LEU A 193 19.16 15.15 4.07
C LEU A 193 19.96 16.41 3.70
N VAL A 194 20.00 16.72 2.39
CA VAL A 194 20.52 17.97 1.84
C VAL A 194 19.43 18.62 1.02
N GLU A 195 18.79 19.62 1.59
CA GLU A 195 17.69 20.32 0.92
C GLU A 195 18.23 21.33 -0.07
N VAL A 196 17.72 21.32 -1.32
CA VAL A 196 18.15 22.26 -2.36
C VAL A 196 16.95 23.05 -2.90
N GLY A 197 17.21 24.28 -3.36
CA GLY A 197 16.21 25.19 -3.88
C GLY A 197 15.26 25.72 -2.81
N THR A 198 14.02 26.05 -3.21
CA THR A 198 12.96 26.56 -2.35
C THR A 198 11.69 25.72 -2.53
N THR A 199 10.65 26.00 -1.74
CA THR A 199 9.36 25.29 -1.81
C THR A 199 8.76 25.27 -3.21
N ASN A 200 8.84 26.38 -3.94
CA ASN A 200 8.20 26.55 -5.24
C ASN A 200 9.20 26.61 -6.41
N LYS A 201 10.50 26.78 -6.16
CA LYS A 201 11.52 26.86 -7.24
C LYS A 201 12.79 26.11 -6.89
N THR A 202 13.16 25.18 -7.75
CA THR A 202 14.44 24.50 -7.71
C THR A 202 15.04 24.47 -9.11
N ARG A 203 16.32 24.75 -9.23
CA ARG A 203 17.07 24.82 -10.48
C ARG A 203 18.20 23.80 -10.48
N PRO A 204 18.71 23.37 -11.66
CA PRO A 204 19.89 22.51 -11.73
C PRO A 204 21.10 23.08 -10.96
N ALA A 205 21.25 24.41 -10.94
CA ALA A 205 22.32 25.07 -10.20
C ALA A 205 22.26 24.85 -8.67
N ASP A 206 21.07 24.69 -8.11
CA ASP A 206 20.90 24.44 -6.67
C ASP A 206 21.46 23.05 -6.29
N TYR A 207 21.20 22.04 -7.12
CA TYR A 207 21.80 20.71 -6.96
C TYR A 207 23.32 20.73 -7.20
N ALA A 208 23.76 21.44 -8.24
CA ALA A 208 25.18 21.55 -8.56
C ALA A 208 25.98 22.19 -7.42
N ALA A 209 25.45 23.24 -6.78
CA ALA A 209 26.08 23.89 -5.64
C ALA A 209 26.27 22.93 -4.46
N ALA A 210 25.27 22.12 -4.12
CA ALA A 210 25.34 21.13 -3.03
C ALA A 210 26.37 20.01 -3.33
N LEU A 211 26.48 19.60 -4.60
CA LEU A 211 27.49 18.63 -5.03
C LEU A 211 28.89 19.22 -5.00
N ASP A 212 29.08 20.45 -5.52
CA ASP A 212 30.35 21.14 -5.59
C ASP A 212 30.90 21.52 -4.18
N ALA A 213 29.98 21.80 -3.22
CA ALA A 213 30.33 22.00 -1.81
C ALA A 213 30.69 20.67 -1.07
N GLY A 214 30.51 19.51 -1.72
CA GLY A 214 30.72 18.20 -1.08
C GLY A 214 29.66 17.83 -0.05
N GLU A 215 28.57 18.59 0.02
CA GLU A 215 27.46 18.32 0.94
C GLU A 215 26.61 17.13 0.50
N ALA A 216 26.45 16.95 -0.82
CA ALA A 216 25.69 15.84 -1.41
C ALA A 216 26.60 14.91 -2.20
N GLN A 217 26.32 13.60 -2.14
CA GLN A 217 26.96 12.53 -2.91
C GLN A 217 25.95 11.65 -3.63
N VAL A 218 24.66 11.93 -3.48
CA VAL A 218 23.54 11.21 -4.08
C VAL A 218 22.46 12.22 -4.44
N LEU A 219 21.81 12.05 -5.58
CA LEU A 219 20.64 12.82 -5.97
C LEU A 219 19.39 11.95 -5.81
N LEU A 220 18.34 12.52 -5.23
CA LEU A 220 17.02 11.88 -5.11
C LEU A 220 15.96 12.77 -5.75
N LYS A 221 15.22 12.19 -6.69
CA LYS A 221 14.03 12.77 -7.30
C LYS A 221 12.79 12.09 -6.69
N VAL A 222 11.84 12.88 -6.19
CA VAL A 222 10.55 12.36 -5.71
C VAL A 222 9.43 12.97 -6.53
N HIS A 223 8.61 12.10 -7.14
CA HIS A 223 7.50 12.55 -7.97
C HIS A 223 6.28 12.88 -7.10
N PRO A 224 5.67 14.08 -7.25
CA PRO A 224 4.45 14.46 -6.53
C PRO A 224 3.24 13.71 -7.11
N SER A 225 3.04 12.46 -6.66
CA SER A 225 2.07 11.54 -7.25
C SER A 225 0.60 11.86 -6.93
N ASN A 226 0.31 12.75 -5.97
CA ASN A 226 -1.04 13.02 -5.47
C ASN A 226 -1.41 14.50 -5.35
N PHE A 227 -0.53 15.42 -5.77
CA PHE A 227 -0.81 16.86 -5.79
C PHE A 227 -0.05 17.55 -6.92
N ARG A 228 -0.41 18.79 -7.20
CA ARG A 228 0.29 19.68 -8.13
C ARG A 228 0.63 20.99 -7.45
N VAL A 229 1.83 21.53 -7.71
CA VAL A 229 2.18 22.90 -7.34
C VAL A 229 1.90 23.78 -8.55
N VAL A 230 1.03 24.75 -8.40
CA VAL A 230 0.55 25.61 -9.49
C VAL A 230 0.91 27.08 -9.20
N GLY A 231 1.22 27.84 -10.25
CA GLY A 231 1.55 29.25 -10.15
C GLY A 231 3.02 29.54 -10.48
N PHE A 232 3.67 30.33 -9.66
CA PHE A 232 5.06 30.77 -9.88
C PHE A 232 6.06 29.70 -9.42
N THR A 233 6.14 28.59 -10.18
CA THR A 233 6.89 27.38 -9.81
C THR A 233 7.95 27.04 -10.86
N GLN A 234 9.00 26.32 -10.41
CA GLN A 234 10.01 25.70 -11.26
C GLN A 234 10.53 24.43 -10.60
N ALA A 235 10.57 23.34 -11.33
CA ALA A 235 11.15 22.05 -10.89
C ALA A 235 12.22 21.60 -11.89
N VAL A 236 13.19 20.84 -11.41
CA VAL A 236 14.20 20.19 -12.27
C VAL A 236 13.60 18.92 -12.82
N SER A 237 13.63 18.74 -14.13
CA SER A 237 13.21 17.51 -14.79
C SER A 237 14.17 16.36 -14.52
N LEU A 238 13.70 15.13 -14.67
CA LEU A 238 14.55 13.96 -14.46
C LEU A 238 15.70 13.88 -15.48
N PRO A 239 15.52 14.22 -16.77
CA PRO A 239 16.62 14.33 -17.74
C PRO A 239 17.70 15.34 -17.33
N GLU A 240 17.32 16.54 -16.88
CA GLU A 240 18.27 17.56 -16.43
C GLU A 240 19.09 17.07 -15.21
N LEU A 241 18.38 16.43 -14.25
CA LEU A 241 19.02 15.88 -13.06
C LEU A 241 19.92 14.69 -13.40
N GLY A 242 19.49 13.82 -14.32
CA GLY A 242 20.28 12.70 -14.82
C GLY A 242 21.54 13.14 -15.58
N ALA A 243 21.44 14.19 -16.39
CA ALA A 243 22.61 14.78 -17.05
C ALA A 243 23.61 15.34 -16.04
N LEU A 244 23.13 16.04 -14.99
CA LEU A 244 23.95 16.53 -13.90
C LEU A 244 24.63 15.38 -13.13
N ALA A 245 23.85 14.33 -12.78
CA ALA A 245 24.36 13.15 -12.08
C ALA A 245 25.50 12.47 -12.85
N ARG A 246 25.31 12.24 -14.15
CA ARG A 246 26.33 11.67 -15.03
C ARG A 246 27.58 12.54 -15.11
N LYS A 247 27.41 13.86 -15.26
CA LYS A 247 28.53 14.82 -15.32
C LYS A 247 29.36 14.84 -14.04
N ARG A 248 28.73 14.63 -12.87
CA ARG A 248 29.37 14.64 -11.54
C ARG A 248 29.77 13.25 -11.06
N GLY A 249 29.42 12.18 -11.77
CA GLY A 249 29.72 10.79 -11.38
C GLY A 249 29.00 10.35 -10.10
N VAL A 250 27.83 10.93 -9.80
CA VAL A 250 27.05 10.61 -8.59
C VAL A 250 25.79 9.82 -8.97
N PRO A 251 25.29 8.92 -8.08
CA PRO A 251 24.07 8.18 -8.38
C PRO A 251 22.84 9.07 -8.29
N LEU A 252 21.85 8.78 -9.17
CA LEU A 252 20.52 9.37 -9.16
C LEU A 252 19.48 8.29 -8.85
N PHE A 253 18.70 8.50 -7.81
CA PHE A 253 17.56 7.68 -7.45
C PHE A 253 16.24 8.42 -7.73
N CYS A 254 15.19 7.68 -8.07
CA CYS A 254 13.88 8.25 -8.36
C CYS A 254 12.76 7.48 -7.65
N ASP A 255 12.01 8.15 -6.78
CA ASP A 255 10.75 7.63 -6.24
C ASP A 255 9.59 8.18 -7.08
N LEU A 256 9.00 7.32 -7.92
CA LEU A 256 7.83 7.65 -8.73
C LEU A 256 6.53 7.61 -7.92
N GLY A 257 6.53 6.94 -6.79
CA GLY A 257 5.34 6.70 -5.98
C GLY A 257 4.28 5.84 -6.68
N SER A 258 4.02 6.06 -7.97
CA SER A 258 3.04 5.33 -8.77
C SER A 258 3.49 5.27 -10.22
N ALA A 259 3.54 4.08 -10.80
CA ALA A 259 3.88 3.85 -12.20
C ALA A 259 3.24 2.55 -12.70
N ALA A 260 3.21 2.38 -14.02
CA ALA A 260 2.79 1.15 -14.68
C ALA A 260 3.65 0.91 -15.93
N PRO A 261 3.76 -0.33 -16.44
CA PRO A 261 4.42 -0.59 -17.71
C PRO A 261 3.88 0.30 -18.83
N GLY A 262 4.76 0.90 -19.62
CA GLY A 262 4.39 1.81 -20.70
C GLY A 262 4.06 3.25 -20.27
N SER A 263 4.08 3.59 -18.97
CA SER A 263 3.90 4.99 -18.54
C SER A 263 5.13 5.83 -18.90
N PRO A 264 4.92 7.11 -19.33
CA PRO A 264 6.02 8.02 -19.69
C PRO A 264 7.02 8.23 -18.54
N GLU A 265 6.52 8.35 -17.30
CA GLU A 265 7.33 8.58 -16.11
C GLU A 265 8.27 7.41 -15.83
N LEU A 266 7.79 6.18 -16.05
CA LEU A 266 8.62 4.98 -15.88
C LEU A 266 9.68 4.87 -16.96
N ALA A 267 9.33 5.17 -18.21
CA ALA A 267 10.26 5.18 -19.32
C ALA A 267 11.37 6.23 -19.09
N GLU A 268 11.00 7.41 -18.64
CA GLU A 268 11.95 8.48 -18.31
C GLU A 268 12.87 8.08 -17.15
N ALA A 269 12.31 7.48 -16.08
CA ALA A 269 13.09 7.01 -14.93
C ALA A 269 14.07 5.90 -15.31
N ALA A 270 13.66 4.96 -16.16
CA ALA A 270 14.52 3.90 -16.67
C ALA A 270 15.68 4.43 -17.51
N ALA A 271 15.47 5.53 -18.25
CA ALA A 271 16.51 6.15 -19.07
C ALA A 271 17.55 6.95 -18.26
N TRP A 272 17.15 7.56 -17.15
CA TRP A 272 17.96 8.57 -16.47
C TRP A 272 18.39 8.22 -15.05
N ALA A 273 17.59 7.45 -14.29
CA ALA A 273 17.93 7.08 -12.92
C ALA A 273 18.76 5.79 -12.85
N ASP A 274 19.64 5.69 -11.85
CA ASP A 274 20.36 4.44 -11.55
C ASP A 274 19.43 3.39 -10.93
N VAL A 275 18.47 3.85 -10.11
CA VAL A 275 17.39 3.05 -9.52
C VAL A 275 16.14 3.91 -9.44
N CYS A 276 15.01 3.38 -9.89
CA CYS A 276 13.70 3.95 -9.58
C CYS A 276 12.83 2.97 -8.78
N CYS A 277 11.86 3.52 -8.05
CA CYS A 277 10.90 2.69 -7.30
C CYS A 277 9.48 3.23 -7.38
N PHE A 278 8.49 2.35 -7.19
CA PHE A 278 7.07 2.68 -7.18
C PHE A 278 6.22 1.60 -6.49
N SER A 279 4.96 1.95 -6.19
CA SER A 279 4.00 1.08 -5.52
C SER A 279 3.29 0.13 -6.49
N GLY A 280 3.17 -1.15 -6.12
CA GLY A 280 2.44 -2.15 -6.91
C GLY A 280 0.92 -2.03 -6.84
N ASP A 281 0.40 -1.47 -5.75
CA ASP A 281 -1.05 -1.35 -5.46
C ASP A 281 -1.67 -0.02 -5.91
N LYS A 282 -1.01 0.66 -6.85
CA LYS A 282 -1.53 1.89 -7.48
C LYS A 282 -1.79 1.67 -8.97
N LEU A 283 -1.18 2.45 -9.86
CA LEU A 283 -1.42 2.37 -11.31
C LEU A 283 -1.05 1.01 -11.93
N LEU A 284 -0.12 0.27 -11.32
CA LEU A 284 0.16 -1.10 -11.76
C LEU A 284 -1.05 -2.03 -11.60
N GLY A 285 -1.96 -1.76 -10.64
CA GLY A 285 -3.15 -2.57 -10.41
C GLY A 285 -2.89 -3.90 -9.72
N GLY A 286 -1.76 -4.04 -9.06
CA GLY A 286 -1.34 -5.24 -8.34
C GLY A 286 -1.58 -5.18 -6.82
N PRO A 287 -0.98 -6.10 -6.07
CA PRO A 287 -0.99 -6.08 -4.62
C PRO A 287 -0.07 -5.00 -4.07
N GLN A 288 -0.18 -4.73 -2.76
CA GLN A 288 0.82 -3.92 -2.08
C GLN A 288 2.22 -4.55 -2.26
N ALA A 289 3.09 -3.82 -2.91
CA ALA A 289 4.49 -4.14 -3.15
C ALA A 289 5.28 -2.86 -3.40
N GLY A 290 6.56 -2.86 -3.07
CA GLY A 290 7.53 -1.87 -3.53
C GLY A 290 8.36 -2.48 -4.64
N ILE A 291 8.34 -1.87 -5.80
CA ILE A 291 9.07 -2.34 -6.98
C ILE A 291 10.26 -1.43 -7.19
N LEU A 292 11.44 -2.00 -7.29
CA LEU A 292 12.68 -1.30 -7.64
C LEU A 292 13.16 -1.82 -8.98
N LEU A 293 13.49 -0.90 -9.87
CA LEU A 293 14.03 -1.16 -11.20
C LEU A 293 15.32 -0.35 -11.38
N GLY A 294 16.29 -0.89 -12.10
CA GLY A 294 17.51 -0.17 -12.40
C GLY A 294 18.69 -1.07 -12.73
N ARG A 295 19.90 -0.57 -12.48
CA ARG A 295 21.14 -1.27 -12.82
C ARG A 295 21.36 -2.51 -11.97
N ALA A 296 21.77 -3.61 -12.61
CA ALA A 296 21.98 -4.90 -11.96
C ALA A 296 22.96 -4.83 -10.80
N GLU A 297 24.06 -4.06 -10.93
CA GLU A 297 25.03 -3.83 -9.86
C GLU A 297 24.37 -3.23 -8.59
N ARG A 298 23.55 -2.19 -8.78
CA ARG A 298 22.88 -1.50 -7.66
C ARG A 298 21.86 -2.41 -6.97
N LEU A 299 21.02 -3.06 -7.76
CA LEU A 299 20.01 -3.98 -7.22
C LEU A 299 20.64 -5.24 -6.61
N GLY A 300 21.79 -5.67 -7.10
CA GLY A 300 22.59 -6.72 -6.49
C GLY A 300 23.03 -6.37 -5.06
N ARG A 301 23.46 -5.13 -4.81
CA ARG A 301 23.81 -4.62 -3.48
C ARG A 301 22.59 -4.57 -2.56
N LEU A 302 21.45 -4.09 -3.04
CA LEU A 302 20.18 -4.08 -2.28
C LEU A 302 19.77 -5.50 -1.87
N ARG A 303 19.91 -6.45 -2.77
CA ARG A 303 19.58 -7.87 -2.53
C ARG A 303 20.49 -8.51 -1.49
N ALA A 304 21.75 -8.12 -1.45
CA ALA A 304 22.75 -8.62 -0.51
C ALA A 304 22.61 -8.02 0.89
N ASP A 305 21.93 -6.87 1.02
CA ASP A 305 21.72 -6.21 2.30
C ASP A 305 20.82 -7.06 3.23
N PRO A 306 21.20 -7.27 4.50
CA PRO A 306 20.40 -8.03 5.46
C PRO A 306 18.97 -7.49 5.63
N LEU A 307 18.76 -6.18 5.48
CA LEU A 307 17.46 -5.53 5.58
C LEU A 307 16.49 -6.04 4.52
N PHE A 308 16.98 -6.40 3.31
CA PHE A 308 16.14 -6.99 2.28
C PHE A 308 15.40 -8.23 2.78
N ARG A 309 16.04 -9.06 3.63
CA ARG A 309 15.38 -10.25 4.20
C ARG A 309 14.15 -9.89 5.04
N ALA A 310 14.22 -8.81 5.80
CA ALA A 310 13.09 -8.32 6.61
C ALA A 310 11.96 -7.73 5.75
N LEU A 311 12.29 -7.20 4.57
CA LEU A 311 11.37 -6.49 3.68
C LEU A 311 10.81 -7.35 2.55
N ARG A 312 11.14 -8.63 2.47
CA ARG A 312 10.70 -9.53 1.40
C ARG A 312 9.18 -9.76 1.40
N PRO A 313 8.51 -9.71 0.25
CA PRO A 313 7.09 -10.01 0.16
C PRO A 313 6.80 -11.50 0.43
N GLY A 314 5.59 -11.78 0.95
CA GLY A 314 5.10 -13.14 1.15
C GLY A 314 4.64 -13.79 -0.16
N LYS A 315 4.34 -15.11 -0.11
CA LYS A 315 3.91 -15.87 -1.29
C LYS A 315 2.62 -15.35 -1.93
N LEU A 316 1.69 -14.83 -1.12
CA LEU A 316 0.41 -14.32 -1.61
C LEU A 316 0.59 -13.05 -2.44
N ALA A 317 1.42 -12.12 -1.94
CA ALA A 317 1.75 -10.89 -2.66
C ALA A 317 2.51 -11.20 -3.96
N LEU A 318 3.46 -12.13 -3.94
CA LEU A 318 4.19 -12.52 -5.16
C LEU A 318 3.29 -13.19 -6.19
N ALA A 319 2.37 -14.08 -5.78
CA ALA A 319 1.41 -14.72 -6.67
C ALA A 319 0.48 -13.69 -7.33
N ALA A 320 -0.05 -12.74 -6.53
CA ALA A 320 -0.87 -11.66 -7.05
C ALA A 320 -0.10 -10.76 -8.03
N LEU A 321 1.14 -10.40 -7.67
CA LEU A 321 1.97 -9.53 -8.49
C LEU A 321 2.36 -10.20 -9.82
N GLU A 322 2.75 -11.48 -9.78
CA GLU A 322 3.06 -12.26 -10.98
C GLU A 322 1.86 -12.30 -11.93
N ALA A 323 0.66 -12.62 -11.41
CA ALA A 323 -0.55 -12.65 -12.20
C ALA A 323 -0.93 -11.28 -12.78
N THR A 324 -0.74 -10.19 -12.02
CA THR A 324 -0.92 -8.82 -12.51
C THR A 324 0.06 -8.49 -13.65
N LEU A 325 1.32 -8.86 -13.53
CA LEU A 325 2.32 -8.64 -14.59
C LEU A 325 2.04 -9.49 -15.83
N LEU A 326 1.46 -10.69 -15.66
CA LEU A 326 0.98 -11.49 -16.79
C LEU A 326 -0.21 -10.83 -17.49
N ASP A 327 -1.11 -10.16 -16.75
CA ASP A 327 -2.18 -9.36 -17.37
C ASP A 327 -1.61 -8.23 -18.23
N TRP A 328 -0.62 -7.48 -17.73
CA TRP A 328 0.10 -6.46 -18.50
C TRP A 328 0.80 -7.03 -19.75
N ARG A 329 1.47 -8.16 -19.62
CA ARG A 329 2.13 -8.84 -20.74
C ARG A 329 1.15 -9.25 -21.83
N ASP A 330 0.00 -9.78 -21.42
CA ASP A 330 -1.03 -10.32 -22.29
C ASP A 330 -1.99 -9.24 -22.82
N GLY A 331 -1.78 -7.96 -22.46
CA GLY A 331 -2.63 -6.85 -22.86
C GLY A 331 -4.02 -6.83 -22.21
N THR A 332 -4.20 -7.59 -21.11
CA THR A 332 -5.45 -7.61 -20.34
C THR A 332 -5.52 -6.40 -19.43
N ALA A 333 -6.59 -5.61 -19.54
CA ALA A 333 -6.74 -4.42 -18.70
C ALA A 333 -6.93 -4.80 -17.24
N VAL A 334 -6.08 -4.27 -16.36
CA VAL A 334 -6.25 -4.37 -14.91
C VAL A 334 -7.40 -3.47 -14.45
N PRO A 335 -8.12 -3.78 -13.35
CA PRO A 335 -9.30 -3.03 -12.93
C PRO A 335 -9.07 -1.52 -12.80
N VAL A 336 -7.94 -1.09 -12.26
CA VAL A 336 -7.62 0.33 -12.13
C VAL A 336 -7.50 1.04 -13.48
N SER A 337 -6.86 0.42 -14.46
CA SER A 337 -6.76 0.98 -15.82
C SER A 337 -8.12 1.07 -16.48
N ALA A 338 -8.94 0.03 -16.35
CA ALA A 338 -10.32 0.03 -16.87
C ALA A 338 -11.16 1.14 -16.23
N MET A 339 -11.10 1.32 -14.91
CA MET A 339 -11.82 2.40 -14.22
C MET A 339 -11.36 3.79 -14.62
N LEU A 340 -10.05 4.01 -14.83
CA LEU A 340 -9.51 5.32 -15.24
C LEU A 340 -9.78 5.66 -16.69
N SER A 341 -9.94 4.67 -17.55
CA SER A 341 -10.22 4.85 -18.98
C SER A 341 -11.71 4.70 -19.34
N ALA A 342 -12.59 4.45 -18.34
CA ALA A 342 -14.02 4.29 -18.57
C ALA A 342 -14.62 5.56 -19.19
N PRO A 343 -15.33 5.46 -20.32
CA PRO A 343 -15.94 6.62 -20.96
C PRO A 343 -17.10 7.17 -20.11
N PRO A 344 -17.39 8.48 -20.18
CA PRO A 344 -18.45 9.11 -19.38
C PRO A 344 -19.83 8.47 -19.54
N GLU A 345 -20.12 7.87 -20.69
CA GLU A 345 -21.39 7.20 -20.98
C GLU A 345 -21.59 5.95 -20.11
N GLU A 346 -20.52 5.21 -19.82
CA GLU A 346 -20.57 4.04 -18.94
C GLU A 346 -20.74 4.43 -17.46
N LEU A 347 -20.22 5.60 -17.06
CA LEU A 347 -20.34 6.11 -15.70
C LEU A 347 -21.72 6.68 -15.36
N ARG A 348 -22.58 6.89 -16.36
CA ARG A 348 -23.96 7.40 -16.19
C ARG A 348 -25.00 6.31 -16.01
N ARG A 349 -24.66 5.06 -16.21
CA ARG A 349 -25.52 3.87 -16.03
C ARG A 349 -25.42 3.32 -14.62
#